data_31ade24fb8b8137353ec6517eee022a5
#
_entry.id   31ade24fb8b8137353ec6517eee022a5
#
_cell.length_a   1.000
_cell.length_b   1.000
_cell.length_c   1.000
_cell.angle_alpha   90.00
_cell.angle_beta   90.00
_cell.angle_gamma   90.00
#
_symmetry.space_group_name_H-M   'P 1'
#
loop_
_entity.id
_entity.type
_entity.pdbx_description
1 polymer ?
#
loop_
_entity_poly.entity_id
_entity_poly.type
_entity_poly.pdbx_seq_one_letter_code
_entity_poly.pdbx_strand_id
1 'polypeptide(L)'
;PACAVLGQQSRSVADVWSSQTGRMLKDIGFNTNFAPVVDLAGAYQRSYGNTPQEVIPFAKTVIDAYKETGIFTSLKHFPGIGKVKTDPHIDGDVVNISRADLDVQDGKPYKDLIPQIDNTTFIMVSNVTFPGLDPNVPACLSKTIMTDVLRHDYGYQGLILTDDMEMGAMAKHYAFSEMGVKAIQAGADIVLVCQDYGHEQEVYN
;
A
#
# COMPACT_ATOMS: atom_id res chain seq x y z
N PRO A 1 -4.01 -6.65 17.85
CA PRO A 1 -3.37 -5.40 18.34
C PRO A 1 -3.09 -4.45 17.17
N ALA A 2 -3.05 -3.12 17.44
CA ALA A 2 -2.62 -2.14 16.45
C ALA A 2 -1.13 -2.34 16.09
N CYS A 3 -0.71 -1.96 14.88
CA CYS A 3 0.68 -2.11 14.43
C CYS A 3 1.68 -1.42 15.38
N ALA A 4 1.35 -0.22 15.89
CA ALA A 4 2.19 0.50 16.83
C ALA A 4 2.40 -0.27 18.16
N VAL A 5 1.41 -1.04 18.60
CA VAL A 5 1.53 -1.90 19.79
C VAL A 5 2.43 -3.10 19.48
N LEU A 6 2.27 -3.72 18.30
CA LEU A 6 3.12 -4.83 17.87
C LEU A 6 4.57 -4.39 17.65
N GLY A 7 4.79 -3.20 17.07
CA GLY A 7 6.12 -2.63 16.87
C GLY A 7 6.94 -2.41 18.17
N GLN A 8 6.27 -2.34 19.32
CA GLN A 8 6.89 -2.27 20.63
C GLN A 8 7.14 -3.64 21.29
N GLN A 9 6.67 -4.72 20.65
CA GLN A 9 6.81 -6.09 21.14
C GLN A 9 7.95 -6.83 20.41
N SER A 10 8.19 -8.08 20.78
CA SER A 10 9.08 -8.93 20.01
C SER A 10 8.42 -9.36 18.68
N ARG A 11 9.23 -9.64 17.67
CA ARG A 11 8.73 -10.15 16.38
C ARG A 11 7.96 -11.47 16.52
N SER A 12 8.30 -12.30 17.51
CA SER A 12 7.56 -13.53 17.79
C SER A 12 6.10 -13.27 18.20
N VAL A 13 5.82 -12.16 18.87
CA VAL A 13 4.44 -11.74 19.18
C VAL A 13 3.70 -11.36 17.89
N ALA A 14 4.35 -10.61 17.01
CA ALA A 14 3.77 -10.26 15.69
C ALA A 14 3.50 -11.50 14.83
N ASP A 15 4.42 -12.47 14.82
CA ASP A 15 4.27 -13.76 14.15
C ASP A 15 3.04 -14.53 14.64
N VAL A 16 2.92 -14.71 15.96
CA VAL A 16 1.76 -15.41 16.58
C VAL A 16 0.44 -14.74 16.18
N TRP A 17 0.34 -13.42 16.31
CA TRP A 17 -0.88 -12.69 15.95
C TRP A 17 -1.20 -12.78 14.46
N SER A 18 -0.20 -12.65 13.59
CA SER A 18 -0.39 -12.73 12.14
C SER A 18 -0.79 -14.13 11.70
N SER A 19 -0.15 -15.16 12.25
CA SER A 19 -0.51 -16.55 11.97
C SER A 19 -1.91 -16.91 12.45
N GLN A 20 -2.33 -16.41 13.62
CA GLN A 20 -3.71 -16.61 14.10
C GLN A 20 -4.72 -15.89 13.21
N THR A 21 -4.44 -14.62 12.87
CA THR A 21 -5.30 -13.84 11.98
C THR A 21 -5.42 -14.50 10.61
N GLY A 22 -4.31 -14.96 10.03
CA GLY A 22 -4.32 -15.66 8.74
C GLY A 22 -5.18 -16.92 8.75
N ARG A 23 -5.07 -17.76 9.80
CA ARG A 23 -5.94 -18.93 9.98
C ARG A 23 -7.41 -18.54 10.09
N MET A 24 -7.73 -17.55 10.93
CA MET A 24 -9.12 -17.07 11.08
C MET A 24 -9.70 -16.56 9.76
N LEU A 25 -8.94 -15.77 8.99
CA LEU A 25 -9.38 -15.28 7.69
C LEU A 25 -9.65 -16.42 6.72
N LYS A 26 -8.77 -17.43 6.68
CA LYS A 26 -8.94 -18.61 5.85
C LYS A 26 -10.16 -19.44 6.24
N ASP A 27 -10.39 -19.63 7.53
CA ASP A 27 -11.52 -20.40 8.05
C ASP A 27 -12.88 -19.78 7.68
N ILE A 28 -12.94 -18.45 7.55
CA ILE A 28 -14.15 -17.73 7.13
C ILE A 28 -14.20 -17.45 5.61
N GLY A 29 -13.25 -18.01 4.83
CA GLY A 29 -13.27 -18.01 3.37
C GLY A 29 -12.50 -16.87 2.69
N PHE A 30 -11.78 -16.01 3.43
CA PHE A 30 -10.89 -15.01 2.81
C PHE A 30 -9.57 -15.65 2.37
N ASN A 31 -9.02 -15.14 1.28
CA ASN A 31 -7.72 -15.54 0.75
C ASN A 31 -6.70 -14.40 0.72
N THR A 32 -7.09 -13.19 1.02
CA THR A 32 -6.26 -11.99 0.92
C THR A 32 -6.49 -11.06 2.12
N ASN A 33 -5.41 -10.47 2.61
CA ASN A 33 -5.45 -9.38 3.58
C ASN A 33 -4.56 -8.22 3.11
N PHE A 34 -5.13 -7.02 3.03
CA PHE A 34 -4.38 -5.81 2.67
C PHE A 34 -3.51 -5.31 3.84
N ALA A 35 -2.55 -6.14 4.22
CA ALA A 35 -1.53 -5.95 5.25
C ALA A 35 -0.22 -6.61 4.78
N PRO A 36 0.94 -6.18 5.30
CA PRO A 36 1.18 -5.18 6.34
C PRO A 36 1.20 -3.73 5.84
N VAL A 37 0.93 -2.78 6.75
CA VAL A 37 1.24 -1.37 6.53
C VAL A 37 2.73 -1.15 6.77
N VAL A 38 3.41 -0.56 5.80
CA VAL A 38 4.86 -0.25 5.86
C VAL A 38 5.16 1.25 5.86
N ASP A 39 4.12 2.08 5.96
CA ASP A 39 4.26 3.52 6.14
C ASP A 39 5.05 3.84 7.41
N LEU A 40 5.97 4.79 7.34
CA LEU A 40 6.77 5.24 8.48
C LEU A 40 6.00 6.28 9.30
N ALA A 41 5.98 6.13 10.63
CA ALA A 41 5.39 7.10 11.55
C ALA A 41 3.90 7.42 11.28
N GLY A 42 3.16 6.51 10.68
CA GLY A 42 1.79 6.72 10.26
C GLY A 42 0.82 7.05 11.39
N ALA A 43 -0.16 7.89 11.09
CA ALA A 43 -1.26 8.22 12.00
C ALA A 43 -2.08 6.98 12.42
N TYR A 44 -2.93 7.12 13.43
CA TYR A 44 -3.88 6.10 13.90
C TYR A 44 -3.25 4.78 14.35
N GLN A 45 -2.01 4.79 14.83
CA GLN A 45 -1.30 3.59 15.29
C GLN A 45 -1.13 2.49 14.22
N ARG A 46 -1.13 2.87 12.95
CA ARG A 46 -1.05 1.93 11.83
C ARG A 46 0.37 1.53 11.46
N SER A 47 1.42 2.26 11.91
CA SER A 47 2.83 1.97 11.64
C SER A 47 3.44 1.09 12.72
N TYR A 48 4.35 0.20 12.34
CA TYR A 48 5.19 -0.59 13.26
C TYR A 48 6.33 0.23 13.88
N GLY A 49 6.65 1.40 13.33
CA GLY A 49 7.74 2.26 13.79
C GLY A 49 7.88 3.52 12.94
N ASN A 50 8.93 4.28 13.24
CA ASN A 50 9.18 5.57 12.60
C ASN A 50 10.29 5.51 11.55
N THR A 51 11.03 4.42 11.49
CA THR A 51 12.18 4.22 10.63
C THR A 51 12.06 2.93 9.82
N PRO A 52 12.71 2.83 8.63
CA PRO A 52 12.74 1.58 7.86
C PRO A 52 13.29 0.40 8.68
N GLN A 53 14.28 0.63 9.53
CA GLN A 53 14.92 -0.40 10.36
C GLN A 53 13.96 -1.00 11.39
N GLU A 54 13.00 -0.22 11.86
CA GLU A 54 11.94 -0.69 12.76
C GLU A 54 10.84 -1.43 11.99
N VAL A 55 10.39 -0.88 10.85
CA VAL A 55 9.22 -1.38 10.11
C VAL A 55 9.52 -2.66 9.31
N ILE A 56 10.64 -2.72 8.60
CA ILE A 56 10.97 -3.82 7.68
C ILE A 56 10.93 -5.20 8.36
N PRO A 57 11.55 -5.41 9.54
CA PRO A 57 11.54 -6.73 10.18
C PRO A 57 10.14 -7.20 10.60
N PHE A 58 9.27 -6.28 11.03
CA PHE A 58 7.88 -6.62 11.37
C PHE A 58 7.06 -6.94 10.11
N ALA A 59 7.19 -6.11 9.06
CA ALA A 59 6.52 -6.37 7.80
C ALA A 59 6.89 -7.73 7.22
N LYS A 60 8.18 -8.09 7.23
CA LYS A 60 8.64 -9.41 6.78
C LYS A 60 8.03 -10.53 7.60
N THR A 61 7.99 -10.41 8.92
CA THR A 61 7.37 -11.40 9.82
C THR A 61 5.88 -11.59 9.48
N VAL A 62 5.15 -10.51 9.24
CA VAL A 62 3.72 -10.57 8.88
C VAL A 62 3.51 -11.25 7.52
N ILE A 63 4.33 -10.91 6.52
CA ILE A 63 4.27 -11.52 5.19
C ILE A 63 4.49 -13.04 5.30
N ASP A 64 5.53 -13.46 6.01
CA ASP A 64 5.88 -14.88 6.16
C ASP A 64 4.75 -15.64 6.86
N ALA A 65 4.22 -15.11 7.96
CA ALA A 65 3.12 -15.72 8.70
C ALA A 65 1.84 -15.89 7.85
N TYR A 66 1.49 -14.89 7.06
CA TYR A 66 0.33 -14.99 6.16
C TYR A 66 0.59 -15.97 5.01
N LYS A 67 1.78 -15.98 4.45
CA LYS A 67 2.18 -16.94 3.42
C LYS A 67 2.04 -18.37 3.92
N GLU A 68 2.51 -18.68 5.12
CA GLU A 68 2.37 -20.01 5.76
C GLU A 68 0.91 -20.43 5.96
N THR A 69 0.02 -19.47 6.18
CA THR A 69 -1.42 -19.74 6.32
C THR A 69 -2.17 -19.74 4.97
N GLY A 70 -1.48 -19.45 3.86
CA GLY A 70 -2.06 -19.41 2.52
C GLY A 70 -2.93 -18.18 2.26
N ILE A 71 -2.62 -17.06 2.92
CA ILE A 71 -3.25 -15.75 2.72
C ILE A 71 -2.31 -14.86 1.92
N PHE A 72 -2.81 -14.26 0.84
CA PHE A 72 -2.12 -13.22 0.10
C PHE A 72 -2.02 -11.94 0.93
N THR A 73 -0.94 -11.19 0.76
CA THR A 73 -0.67 -9.95 1.49
C THR A 73 -0.59 -8.75 0.56
N SER A 74 -0.58 -7.54 1.12
CA SER A 74 -0.31 -6.32 0.36
C SER A 74 0.51 -5.34 1.19
N LEU A 75 1.70 -4.99 0.70
CA LEU A 75 2.46 -3.86 1.23
C LEU A 75 1.75 -2.56 0.88
N LYS A 76 1.57 -1.67 1.86
CA LYS A 76 0.83 -0.43 1.65
C LYS A 76 1.30 0.72 2.55
N HIS A 77 1.15 1.96 2.09
CA HIS A 77 0.57 2.45 0.82
C HIS A 77 1.68 3.12 0.00
N PHE A 78 2.13 2.46 -1.07
CA PHE A 78 3.24 2.97 -1.88
C PHE A 78 2.95 4.37 -2.45
N PRO A 79 3.90 5.29 -2.48
CA PRO A 79 5.31 5.21 -2.06
C PRO A 79 5.57 5.45 -0.56
N GLY A 80 4.54 5.70 0.25
CA GLY A 80 4.59 5.89 1.69
C GLY A 80 3.83 7.12 2.16
N ILE A 81 2.77 6.93 2.95
CA ILE A 81 1.85 8.00 3.38
C ILE A 81 1.99 8.37 4.87
N GLY A 82 3.03 7.92 5.54
CA GLY A 82 3.19 8.19 6.98
C GLY A 82 3.27 9.68 7.36
N LYS A 83 3.58 10.54 6.39
CA LYS A 83 3.71 12.00 6.57
C LYS A 83 2.46 12.80 6.16
N VAL A 84 1.36 12.13 5.77
CA VAL A 84 0.12 12.82 5.42
C VAL A 84 -0.45 13.57 6.64
N LYS A 85 -1.05 14.72 6.38
CA LYS A 85 -1.68 15.56 7.40
C LYS A 85 -3.19 15.46 7.35
N THR A 86 -3.75 15.27 6.16
CA THR A 86 -5.17 15.07 5.91
C THR A 86 -5.45 13.59 5.71
N ASP A 87 -6.55 13.07 6.24
CA ASP A 87 -6.97 11.70 5.97
C ASP A 87 -7.38 11.57 4.49
N PRO A 88 -6.73 10.73 3.68
CA PRO A 88 -7.07 10.55 2.26
C PRO A 88 -8.50 10.06 2.01
N HIS A 89 -9.18 9.50 3.03
CA HIS A 89 -10.60 9.17 2.94
C HIS A 89 -11.49 10.43 2.88
N ILE A 90 -11.00 11.56 3.40
CA ILE A 90 -11.76 12.84 3.44
C ILE A 90 -11.44 13.70 2.23
N ASP A 91 -10.15 13.89 1.93
CA ASP A 91 -9.70 14.73 0.80
C ASP A 91 -8.27 14.37 0.37
N GLY A 92 -7.83 14.92 -0.79
CA GLY A 92 -6.47 14.78 -1.28
C GLY A 92 -5.44 15.38 -0.30
N ASP A 93 -4.29 14.76 -0.22
CA ASP A 93 -3.14 15.30 0.52
C ASP A 93 -1.88 15.25 -0.34
N VAL A 94 -0.86 15.97 0.10
CA VAL A 94 0.40 16.14 -0.62
C VAL A 94 1.55 15.80 0.32
N VAL A 95 2.40 14.88 -0.11
CA VAL A 95 3.66 14.54 0.57
C VAL A 95 4.84 15.03 -0.26
N ASN A 96 5.54 16.04 0.25
CA ASN A 96 6.75 16.57 -0.39
C ASN A 96 7.95 15.69 -0.01
N ILE A 97 8.38 14.85 -0.94
CA ILE A 97 9.59 14.03 -0.80
C ILE A 97 10.34 14.03 -2.14
N SER A 98 11.65 14.16 -2.10
CA SER A 98 12.49 14.00 -3.29
C SER A 98 12.67 12.52 -3.62
N ARG A 99 13.06 12.21 -4.87
CA ARG A 99 13.39 10.83 -5.26
C ARG A 99 14.51 10.23 -4.40
N ALA A 100 15.53 11.00 -4.09
CA ALA A 100 16.65 10.55 -3.27
C ALA A 100 16.20 10.24 -1.83
N ASP A 101 15.34 11.09 -1.24
CA ASP A 101 14.83 10.86 0.10
C ASP A 101 13.84 9.67 0.14
N LEU A 102 13.07 9.46 -0.92
CA LEU A 102 12.19 8.29 -1.05
C LEU A 102 13.01 7.01 -0.89
N ASP A 103 14.13 6.89 -1.61
CA ASP A 103 14.94 5.67 -1.65
C ASP A 103 15.58 5.29 -0.30
N VAL A 104 15.71 6.24 0.62
CA VAL A 104 16.33 6.03 1.93
C VAL A 104 15.35 6.13 3.10
N GLN A 105 14.12 6.60 2.85
CA GLN A 105 13.05 6.76 3.84
C GLN A 105 11.82 5.93 3.47
N ASP A 106 10.74 6.59 3.02
CA ASP A 106 9.42 5.98 2.86
C ASP A 106 9.37 4.86 1.79
N GLY A 107 10.18 4.94 0.75
CA GLY A 107 10.32 3.89 -0.27
C GLY A 107 11.24 2.73 0.13
N LYS A 108 12.11 2.94 1.14
CA LYS A 108 13.08 1.92 1.54
C LYS A 108 12.46 0.61 2.01
N PRO A 109 11.34 0.57 2.77
CA PRO A 109 10.67 -0.69 3.09
C PRO A 109 10.30 -1.51 1.85
N TYR A 110 9.80 -0.88 0.80
CA TYR A 110 9.48 -1.56 -0.47
C TYR A 110 10.74 -2.07 -1.17
N LYS A 111 11.74 -1.20 -1.33
CA LYS A 111 13.00 -1.52 -2.00
C LYS A 111 13.72 -2.69 -1.34
N ASP A 112 13.72 -2.77 -0.02
CA ASP A 112 14.38 -3.84 0.74
C ASP A 112 13.53 -5.13 0.81
N LEU A 113 12.20 -5.03 0.80
CA LEU A 113 11.31 -6.20 0.87
C LEU A 113 11.06 -6.85 -0.49
N ILE A 114 11.00 -6.10 -1.58
CA ILE A 114 10.73 -6.61 -2.93
C ILE A 114 11.61 -7.82 -3.29
N PRO A 115 12.93 -7.84 -3.05
CA PRO A 115 13.76 -9.01 -3.34
C PRO A 115 13.48 -10.23 -2.44
N GLN A 116 12.68 -10.07 -1.39
CA GLN A 116 12.40 -11.09 -0.37
C GLN A 116 10.96 -11.61 -0.40
N ILE A 117 10.14 -11.11 -1.31
CA ILE A 117 8.72 -11.49 -1.47
C ILE A 117 8.52 -12.19 -2.82
N ASP A 118 7.38 -12.84 -2.95
CA ASP A 118 6.96 -13.49 -4.20
C ASP A 118 5.57 -12.97 -4.66
N ASN A 119 4.98 -13.66 -5.64
CA ASN A 119 3.70 -13.28 -6.22
C ASN A 119 2.49 -13.41 -5.26
N THR A 120 2.70 -13.83 -4.02
CA THR A 120 1.67 -13.84 -2.97
C THR A 120 1.59 -12.52 -2.20
N THR A 121 2.49 -11.59 -2.48
CA THR A 121 2.51 -10.26 -1.86
C THR A 121 2.31 -9.19 -2.93
N PHE A 122 1.18 -8.49 -2.86
CA PHE A 122 0.82 -7.36 -3.73
C PHE A 122 1.44 -6.05 -3.22
N ILE A 123 1.37 -4.99 -4.01
CA ILE A 123 1.68 -3.62 -3.55
C ILE A 123 0.49 -2.72 -3.86
N MET A 124 -0.06 -2.10 -2.82
CA MET A 124 -1.13 -1.10 -2.93
C MET A 124 -0.53 0.30 -3.03
N VAL A 125 -0.96 1.03 -4.06
CA VAL A 125 -0.49 2.39 -4.35
C VAL A 125 -1.50 3.40 -3.83
N SER A 126 -1.03 4.42 -3.15
CA SER A 126 -1.86 5.42 -2.46
C SER A 126 -2.53 6.42 -3.41
N ASN A 127 -3.58 7.07 -2.90
CA ASN A 127 -4.31 8.17 -3.54
C ASN A 127 -3.71 9.56 -3.23
N VAL A 128 -2.48 9.61 -2.71
CA VAL A 128 -1.78 10.84 -2.31
C VAL A 128 -0.89 11.34 -3.45
N THR A 129 -0.77 12.67 -3.58
CA THR A 129 0.12 13.31 -4.56
C THR A 129 1.51 13.53 -3.98
N PHE A 130 2.54 13.25 -4.79
CA PHE A 130 3.96 13.39 -4.42
C PHE A 130 4.66 14.32 -5.42
N PRO A 131 4.61 15.66 -5.24
CA PRO A 131 5.10 16.61 -6.24
C PRO A 131 6.60 16.48 -6.58
N GLY A 132 7.40 15.98 -5.65
CA GLY A 132 8.81 15.70 -5.91
C GLY A 132 9.08 14.46 -6.77
N LEU A 133 8.03 13.65 -7.06
CA LEU A 133 8.07 12.49 -7.95
C LEU A 133 7.24 12.73 -9.21
N ASP A 134 5.98 13.10 -9.04
CA ASP A 134 5.04 13.50 -10.10
C ASP A 134 4.07 14.54 -9.54
N PRO A 135 4.15 15.82 -9.97
CA PRO A 135 3.36 16.90 -9.39
C PRO A 135 1.90 16.94 -9.89
N ASN A 136 1.55 16.19 -10.92
CA ASN A 136 0.32 16.43 -11.66
C ASN A 136 -0.83 15.50 -11.26
N VAL A 137 -0.51 14.32 -10.71
CA VAL A 137 -1.50 13.28 -10.42
C VAL A 137 -1.17 12.55 -9.11
N PRO A 138 -2.17 11.96 -8.42
CA PRO A 138 -1.92 11.09 -7.28
C PRO A 138 -1.15 9.82 -7.71
N ALA A 139 -0.49 9.18 -6.74
CA ALA A 139 0.40 8.06 -7.01
C ALA A 139 -0.27 6.92 -7.78
N CYS A 140 -1.53 6.60 -7.47
CA CYS A 140 -2.32 5.55 -8.15
C CYS A 140 -2.70 5.87 -9.60
N LEU A 141 -2.46 7.09 -10.09
CA LEU A 141 -2.62 7.49 -11.49
C LEU A 141 -1.29 7.90 -12.14
N SER A 142 -0.16 7.77 -11.43
CA SER A 142 1.15 8.19 -11.91
C SER A 142 1.94 7.05 -12.52
N LYS A 143 2.20 7.14 -13.84
CA LYS A 143 3.10 6.24 -14.53
C LYS A 143 4.53 6.32 -13.97
N THR A 144 4.98 7.52 -13.65
CA THR A 144 6.31 7.73 -13.03
C THR A 144 6.43 6.93 -11.73
N ILE A 145 5.41 6.96 -10.86
CA ILE A 145 5.48 6.27 -9.58
C ILE A 145 5.31 4.76 -9.74
N MET A 146 4.30 4.30 -10.48
CA MET A 146 4.01 2.86 -10.60
C MET A 146 4.93 2.16 -11.59
N THR A 147 5.11 2.70 -12.79
CA THR A 147 5.90 2.02 -13.82
C THR A 147 7.38 2.30 -13.64
N ASP A 148 7.80 3.59 -13.59
CA ASP A 148 9.23 3.88 -13.63
C ASP A 148 9.89 3.58 -12.27
N VAL A 149 9.29 4.01 -11.15
CA VAL A 149 9.88 3.78 -9.82
C VAL A 149 9.63 2.35 -9.35
N LEU A 150 8.37 1.91 -9.25
CA LEU A 150 8.06 0.63 -8.60
C LEU A 150 8.43 -0.58 -9.48
N ARG A 151 8.02 -0.58 -10.76
CA ARG A 151 8.34 -1.69 -11.67
C ARG A 151 9.80 -1.72 -12.07
N HIS A 152 10.33 -0.58 -12.59
CA HIS A 152 11.66 -0.57 -13.20
C HIS A 152 12.74 -0.40 -12.16
N ASP A 153 12.70 0.66 -11.32
CA ASP A 153 13.81 0.97 -10.43
C ASP A 153 13.86 0.04 -9.20
N TYR A 154 12.68 -0.31 -8.62
CA TYR A 154 12.61 -1.24 -7.49
C TYR A 154 12.48 -2.71 -7.92
N GLY A 155 12.20 -2.96 -9.21
CA GLY A 155 12.17 -4.30 -9.81
C GLY A 155 10.96 -5.15 -9.42
N TYR A 156 9.85 -4.53 -8.99
CA TYR A 156 8.67 -5.28 -8.57
C TYR A 156 7.93 -5.90 -9.76
N GLN A 157 7.70 -7.22 -9.71
CA GLN A 157 7.06 -7.99 -10.79
C GLN A 157 5.69 -8.58 -10.40
N GLY A 158 5.25 -8.37 -9.17
CA GLY A 158 3.94 -8.84 -8.69
C GLY A 158 2.79 -7.91 -9.07
N LEU A 159 1.59 -8.13 -8.52
CA LEU A 159 0.40 -7.32 -8.81
C LEU A 159 0.43 -5.98 -8.07
N ILE A 160 0.20 -4.90 -8.83
CA ILE A 160 -0.01 -3.55 -8.31
C ILE A 160 -1.51 -3.28 -8.26
N LEU A 161 -2.01 -2.88 -7.08
CA LEU A 161 -3.40 -2.46 -6.94
C LEU A 161 -3.47 -1.00 -6.46
N THR A 162 -4.55 -0.32 -6.82
CA THR A 162 -4.81 1.02 -6.31
C THR A 162 -5.32 0.93 -4.87
N ASP A 163 -5.29 2.03 -4.12
CA ASP A 163 -6.18 2.20 -2.98
C ASP A 163 -7.62 2.39 -3.49
N ASP A 164 -8.61 2.46 -2.60
CA ASP A 164 -10.01 2.62 -2.97
C ASP A 164 -10.24 3.93 -3.75
N MET A 165 -10.73 3.81 -4.99
CA MET A 165 -10.98 4.95 -5.87
C MET A 165 -12.16 5.82 -5.42
N GLU A 166 -12.98 5.35 -4.49
CA GLU A 166 -14.09 6.10 -3.92
C GLU A 166 -13.70 6.96 -2.72
N MET A 167 -12.43 6.90 -2.27
CA MET A 167 -11.92 7.81 -1.24
C MET A 167 -12.00 9.27 -1.69
N GLY A 168 -12.24 10.18 -0.75
CA GLY A 168 -12.40 11.61 -1.03
C GLY A 168 -11.25 12.26 -1.81
N ALA A 169 -10.03 11.74 -1.64
CA ALA A 169 -8.86 12.14 -2.42
C ALA A 169 -9.02 11.92 -3.94
N MET A 170 -9.86 10.97 -4.34
CA MET A 170 -10.12 10.63 -5.74
C MET A 170 -11.50 11.12 -6.18
N ALA A 171 -12.56 10.70 -5.51
CA ALA A 171 -13.95 10.94 -5.91
C ALA A 171 -14.33 12.41 -6.03
N LYS A 172 -13.64 13.31 -5.32
CA LYS A 172 -13.87 14.76 -5.41
C LYS A 172 -13.18 15.43 -6.60
N HIS A 173 -12.17 14.77 -7.19
CA HIS A 173 -11.26 15.39 -8.15
C HIS A 173 -11.26 14.73 -9.52
N TYR A 174 -11.75 13.50 -9.63
CA TYR A 174 -11.76 12.71 -10.87
C TYR A 174 -13.12 12.07 -11.10
N ALA A 175 -13.52 11.96 -12.37
CA ALA A 175 -14.67 11.15 -12.75
C ALA A 175 -14.31 9.65 -12.68
N PHE A 176 -15.23 8.80 -12.21
CA PHE A 176 -15.01 7.36 -12.10
C PHE A 176 -14.62 6.72 -13.43
N SER A 177 -15.28 7.12 -14.53
CA SER A 177 -14.96 6.66 -15.90
C SER A 177 -13.54 6.99 -16.39
N GLU A 178 -12.86 7.96 -15.77
CA GLU A 178 -11.48 8.29 -16.12
C GLU A 178 -10.46 7.58 -15.22
N MET A 179 -10.82 7.32 -13.96
CA MET A 179 -9.87 6.79 -12.96
C MET A 179 -9.37 5.41 -13.35
N GLY A 180 -10.26 4.50 -13.76
CA GLY A 180 -9.89 3.15 -14.15
C GLY A 180 -8.90 3.11 -15.30
N VAL A 181 -9.20 3.83 -16.36
CA VAL A 181 -8.33 3.92 -17.55
C VAL A 181 -6.96 4.51 -17.17
N LYS A 182 -6.95 5.62 -16.42
CA LYS A 182 -5.70 6.27 -16.01
C LYS A 182 -4.85 5.36 -15.11
N ALA A 183 -5.46 4.65 -14.15
CA ALA A 183 -4.75 3.74 -13.27
C ALA A 183 -4.10 2.58 -14.03
N ILE A 184 -4.83 1.93 -14.95
CA ILE A 184 -4.29 0.86 -15.78
C ILE A 184 -3.18 1.38 -16.71
N GLN A 185 -3.37 2.53 -17.35
CA GLN A 185 -2.33 3.16 -18.19
C GLN A 185 -1.08 3.55 -17.40
N ALA A 186 -1.22 3.87 -16.12
CA ALA A 186 -0.11 4.18 -15.23
C ALA A 186 0.62 2.93 -14.71
N GLY A 187 0.04 1.73 -14.85
CA GLY A 187 0.69 0.46 -14.52
C GLY A 187 0.03 -0.35 -13.41
N ALA A 188 -1.18 0.01 -12.98
CA ALA A 188 -1.97 -0.83 -12.07
C ALA A 188 -2.49 -2.09 -12.78
N ASP A 189 -2.53 -3.20 -12.06
CA ASP A 189 -3.13 -4.46 -12.52
C ASP A 189 -4.56 -4.61 -11.99
N ILE A 190 -4.85 -4.00 -10.84
CA ILE A 190 -6.15 -4.07 -10.16
C ILE A 190 -6.57 -2.66 -9.74
N VAL A 191 -7.81 -2.29 -10.03
CA VAL A 191 -8.45 -1.04 -9.56
C VAL A 191 -9.48 -1.39 -8.51
N LEU A 192 -9.39 -0.78 -7.32
CA LEU A 192 -10.32 -1.04 -6.23
C LEU A 192 -11.47 -0.03 -6.21
N VAL A 193 -12.70 -0.55 -6.13
CA VAL A 193 -13.94 0.18 -5.88
C VAL A 193 -14.64 -0.55 -4.74
N CYS A 194 -14.82 0.08 -3.57
CA CYS A 194 -15.11 -0.66 -2.34
C CYS A 194 -16.44 -0.29 -1.68
N GLN A 195 -17.17 0.73 -2.15
CA GLN A 195 -18.33 1.28 -1.45
C GLN A 195 -19.63 1.14 -2.25
N ASP A 196 -19.66 1.50 -3.52
CA ASP A 196 -20.85 1.46 -4.36
C ASP A 196 -20.61 0.66 -5.64
N TYR A 197 -21.30 -0.46 -5.80
CA TYR A 197 -21.21 -1.31 -7.00
C TYR A 197 -21.61 -0.59 -8.30
N GLY A 198 -22.38 0.51 -8.23
CA GLY A 198 -22.69 1.35 -9.38
C GLY A 198 -21.43 1.98 -9.98
N HIS A 199 -20.49 2.37 -9.16
CA HIS A 199 -19.23 2.96 -9.60
C HIS A 199 -18.28 1.94 -10.28
N GLU A 200 -18.39 0.64 -9.95
CA GLU A 200 -17.61 -0.39 -10.67
C GLU A 200 -17.86 -0.35 -12.17
N GLN A 201 -19.13 -0.21 -12.58
CA GLN A 201 -19.48 -0.13 -14.00
C GLN A 201 -18.96 1.16 -14.65
N GLU A 202 -18.95 2.28 -13.93
CA GLU A 202 -18.41 3.54 -14.43
C GLU A 202 -16.89 3.48 -14.61
N VAL A 203 -16.19 2.85 -13.66
CA VAL A 203 -14.73 2.67 -13.71
C VAL A 203 -14.33 1.71 -14.83
N TYR A 204 -15.19 0.69 -15.14
CA TYR A 204 -14.92 -0.31 -16.18
C TYR A 204 -15.15 0.23 -17.59
N ASN A 205 -16.14 1.11 -17.81
CA ASN A 205 -16.53 1.64 -19.13
C ASN A 205 -15.56 2.71 -19.64
#